data_1e68b0b8b76c173ddfbc28ed87fdc0a2
#
_entry.id   1e68b0b8b76c173ddfbc28ed87fdc0a2
#
_cell.length_a   1.000
_cell.length_b   1.000
_cell.length_c   1.000
_cell.angle_alpha   90.00
_cell.angle_beta   90.00
_cell.angle_gamma   90.00
#
_symmetry.space_group_name_H-M   'P 1'
#
loop_
_entity.id
_entity.type
_entity.pdbx_description
1 polymer ?
#
loop_
_entity_poly.entity_id
_entity_poly.type
_entity_poly.pdbx_seq_one_letter_code
_entity_poly.pdbx_strand_id
1 'polypeptide(L)'
;MGRKGEKNMKKVLKLMLALVMTCAIAGCSSSSKNDADVTITIGTSPDYAPYESLNKKGEIVGFDVDMAKLFEGYLSDMEGKTYSLEFKQMDFDNIVTQIQGDQIDLGISGFTYSEDRVVEWSDPYLGTQQVAVVPNGSSITSNDQLVGKKLAAQTGATGEQAAKEVENADVVSMKNVQDIFLSLIHISEPTRRTPI
;
A
#
# COMPACT_ATOMS: atom_id res chain seq x y z
N MET A 1 11.66 -69.09 -12.33
CA MET A 1 10.85 -68.53 -11.25
C MET A 1 10.97 -66.97 -11.16
N GLY A 2 10.80 -66.24 -12.28
CA GLY A 2 11.13 -64.79 -12.32
C GLY A 2 10.09 -63.86 -12.94
N ARG A 3 9.11 -64.36 -13.71
CA ARG A 3 8.20 -63.48 -14.46
C ARG A 3 6.87 -63.12 -13.80
N LYS A 4 6.47 -63.82 -12.73
CA LYS A 4 5.18 -63.54 -12.03
C LYS A 4 5.31 -62.44 -11.00
N GLY A 5 6.48 -62.23 -10.38
CA GLY A 5 6.72 -61.17 -9.40
C GLY A 5 6.81 -59.77 -10.01
N GLU A 6 7.41 -59.68 -11.19
CA GLU A 6 7.62 -58.41 -11.86
C GLU A 6 6.31 -57.78 -12.41
N LYS A 7 5.35 -58.62 -12.86
CA LYS A 7 4.04 -58.17 -13.31
C LYS A 7 3.17 -57.65 -12.15
N ASN A 8 3.30 -58.24 -10.97
CA ASN A 8 2.57 -57.79 -9.78
C ASN A 8 3.14 -56.49 -9.22
N MET A 9 4.46 -56.34 -9.24
CA MET A 9 5.14 -55.10 -8.78
C MET A 9 4.77 -53.91 -9.68
N LYS A 10 4.68 -54.10 -11.01
CA LYS A 10 4.24 -53.04 -11.94
C LYS A 10 2.76 -52.68 -11.80
N LYS A 11 1.90 -53.62 -11.39
CA LYS A 11 0.50 -53.38 -11.09
C LYS A 11 0.33 -52.61 -9.78
N VAL A 12 1.07 -52.96 -8.72
CA VAL A 12 1.06 -52.26 -7.43
C VAL A 12 1.60 -50.84 -7.56
N LEU A 13 2.68 -50.66 -8.35
CA LEU A 13 3.26 -49.34 -8.62
C LEU A 13 2.29 -48.42 -9.40
N LYS A 14 1.55 -48.98 -10.38
CA LYS A 14 0.50 -48.24 -11.12
C LYS A 14 -0.70 -47.88 -10.21
N LEU A 15 -1.07 -48.77 -9.29
CA LEU A 15 -2.14 -48.51 -8.33
C LEU A 15 -1.74 -47.44 -7.29
N MET A 16 -0.48 -47.48 -6.83
CA MET A 16 0.05 -46.41 -5.93
C MET A 16 0.18 -45.06 -6.63
N LEU A 17 0.60 -45.05 -7.92
CA LEU A 17 0.68 -43.81 -8.69
C LEU A 17 -0.71 -43.20 -8.98
N ALA A 18 -1.74 -44.02 -9.15
CA ALA A 18 -3.13 -43.57 -9.29
C ALA A 18 -3.73 -43.05 -7.99
N LEU A 19 -3.32 -43.62 -6.83
CA LEU A 19 -3.81 -43.17 -5.51
C LEU A 19 -3.17 -41.86 -5.07
N VAL A 20 -1.94 -41.55 -5.47
CA VAL A 20 -1.26 -40.26 -5.18
C VAL A 20 -1.84 -39.13 -6.03
N MET A 21 -2.35 -39.41 -7.24
CA MET A 21 -3.00 -38.38 -8.07
C MET A 21 -4.40 -38.00 -7.61
N THR A 22 -5.09 -38.83 -6.83
CA THR A 22 -6.45 -38.54 -6.33
C THR A 22 -6.44 -37.74 -5.02
N CYS A 23 -5.34 -37.65 -4.27
CA CYS A 23 -5.22 -36.83 -3.05
C CYS A 23 -4.84 -35.37 -3.32
N ALA A 24 -4.49 -34.98 -4.55
CA ALA A 24 -4.06 -33.62 -4.87
C ALA A 24 -5.21 -32.64 -5.19
N ILE A 25 -6.48 -33.09 -5.15
CA ILE A 25 -7.64 -32.23 -5.51
C ILE A 25 -8.51 -31.87 -4.30
N ALA A 26 -8.16 -32.30 -3.08
CA ALA A 26 -8.90 -31.97 -1.87
C ALA A 26 -8.24 -30.88 -1.03
N GLY A 27 -7.45 -30.00 -1.65
CA GLY A 27 -7.05 -28.70 -1.09
C GLY A 27 -8.12 -27.67 -1.41
N CYS A 28 -9.33 -27.84 -0.87
CA CYS A 28 -10.28 -26.72 -0.78
C CYS A 28 -9.68 -25.70 0.18
N SER A 29 -8.88 -24.78 -0.37
CA SER A 29 -8.78 -23.44 0.19
C SER A 29 -10.19 -22.89 0.21
N SER A 30 -10.81 -22.83 1.39
CA SER A 30 -11.99 -22.01 1.63
C SER A 30 -11.55 -20.53 1.62
N SER A 31 -11.20 -20.00 0.45
CA SER A 31 -11.36 -18.59 0.22
C SER A 31 -12.88 -18.40 0.24
N SER A 32 -13.40 -17.61 1.19
CA SER A 32 -14.76 -17.09 1.10
C SER A 32 -14.86 -16.46 -0.29
N LYS A 33 -15.55 -17.10 -1.22
CA LYS A 33 -15.99 -16.45 -2.45
C LYS A 33 -16.88 -15.32 -1.97
N ASN A 34 -16.41 -14.09 -2.09
CA ASN A 34 -17.33 -12.99 -2.16
C ASN A 34 -18.21 -13.30 -3.37
N ASP A 35 -19.51 -13.51 -3.14
CA ASP A 35 -20.48 -13.74 -4.23
C ASP A 35 -20.78 -12.45 -5.01
N ALA A 36 -19.83 -11.53 -5.07
CA ALA A 36 -19.93 -10.28 -5.81
C ALA A 36 -19.71 -10.53 -7.31
N ASP A 37 -20.54 -9.86 -8.12
CA ASP A 37 -20.43 -9.91 -9.58
C ASP A 37 -19.13 -9.27 -10.09
N VAL A 38 -18.65 -8.23 -9.38
CA VAL A 38 -17.44 -7.48 -9.68
C VAL A 38 -16.64 -7.23 -8.40
N THR A 39 -15.34 -7.51 -8.45
CA THR A 39 -14.41 -7.12 -7.39
C THR A 39 -13.50 -6.01 -7.90
N ILE A 40 -13.44 -4.89 -7.17
CA ILE A 40 -12.53 -3.78 -7.45
C ILE A 40 -11.36 -3.87 -6.47
N THR A 41 -10.16 -3.99 -7.01
CA THR A 41 -8.93 -4.06 -6.23
C THR A 41 -8.33 -2.66 -6.06
N ILE A 42 -8.15 -2.24 -4.81
CA ILE A 42 -7.68 -0.90 -4.45
C ILE A 42 -6.31 -0.97 -3.80
N GLY A 43 -5.31 -0.30 -4.38
CA GLY A 43 -3.99 -0.12 -3.78
C GLY A 43 -3.99 1.06 -2.81
N THR A 44 -3.41 0.87 -1.62
CA THR A 44 -3.29 1.90 -0.59
C THR A 44 -2.04 1.70 0.27
N SER A 45 -1.48 2.80 0.79
CA SER A 45 -0.37 2.81 1.75
C SER A 45 -0.91 3.19 3.14
N PRO A 46 -1.29 2.22 3.99
CA PRO A 46 -2.04 2.49 5.22
C PRO A 46 -1.13 2.97 6.37
N ASP A 47 -0.43 4.08 6.15
CA ASP A 47 0.49 4.72 7.09
C ASP A 47 0.20 6.21 7.31
N TYR A 48 -0.93 6.73 6.75
CA TYR A 48 -1.25 8.15 6.75
C TYR A 48 -2.62 8.44 7.41
N ALA A 49 -2.72 8.22 8.72
CA ALA A 49 -3.92 8.58 9.48
C ALA A 49 -4.18 10.11 9.41
N PRO A 50 -5.46 10.55 9.30
CA PRO A 50 -6.70 9.79 9.41
C PRO A 50 -7.25 9.26 8.07
N TYR A 51 -6.50 9.39 6.99
CA TYR A 51 -6.94 8.99 5.63
C TYR A 51 -6.95 7.48 5.49
N GLU A 52 -5.80 6.84 5.68
CA GLU A 52 -5.64 5.38 5.71
C GLU A 52 -4.59 4.97 6.74
N SER A 53 -4.90 3.96 7.52
CA SER A 53 -3.99 3.40 8.53
C SER A 53 -4.41 1.99 8.93
N LEU A 54 -3.49 1.27 9.59
CA LEU A 54 -3.82 -0.01 10.19
C LEU A 54 -4.35 0.19 11.61
N ASN A 55 -5.50 -0.42 11.92
CA ASN A 55 -6.00 -0.49 13.27
C ASN A 55 -5.24 -1.56 14.08
N LYS A 56 -5.58 -1.72 15.37
CA LYS A 56 -4.94 -2.70 16.28
C LYS A 56 -5.12 -4.16 15.85
N LYS A 57 -6.04 -4.44 14.93
CA LYS A 57 -6.27 -5.78 14.37
C LYS A 57 -5.56 -5.99 13.03
N GLY A 58 -4.85 -4.97 12.51
CA GLY A 58 -4.21 -5.01 11.20
C GLY A 58 -5.18 -4.78 10.04
N GLU A 59 -6.39 -4.27 10.29
CA GLU A 59 -7.36 -3.92 9.26
C GLU A 59 -7.09 -2.50 8.77
N ILE A 60 -7.21 -2.27 7.46
CA ILE A 60 -7.09 -0.95 6.85
C ILE A 60 -8.36 -0.14 7.15
N VAL A 61 -8.20 1.02 7.76
CA VAL A 61 -9.28 1.91 8.20
C VAL A 61 -8.93 3.37 7.92
N GLY A 62 -9.93 4.23 7.83
CA GLY A 62 -9.76 5.66 7.67
C GLY A 62 -10.75 6.26 6.69
N PHE A 63 -10.60 7.57 6.46
CA PHE A 63 -11.50 8.36 5.61
C PHE A 63 -11.59 7.79 4.18
N ASP A 64 -10.44 7.46 3.58
CA ASP A 64 -10.36 6.94 2.21
C ASP A 64 -11.05 5.57 2.08
N VAL A 65 -10.93 4.72 3.12
CA VAL A 65 -11.61 3.42 3.17
C VAL A 65 -13.12 3.58 3.29
N ASP A 66 -13.57 4.50 4.14
CA ASP A 66 -15.02 4.74 4.35
C ASP A 66 -15.65 5.37 3.10
N MET A 67 -14.94 6.29 2.42
CA MET A 67 -15.35 6.85 1.14
C MET A 67 -15.47 5.76 0.07
N ALA A 68 -14.48 4.87 -0.05
CA ALA A 68 -14.52 3.78 -1.01
C ALA A 68 -15.71 2.84 -0.79
N LYS A 69 -16.05 2.54 0.47
CA LYS A 69 -17.25 1.73 0.81
C LYS A 69 -18.56 2.39 0.40
N LEU A 70 -18.65 3.73 0.50
CA LEU A 70 -19.81 4.45 -0.02
C LEU A 70 -19.88 4.34 -1.54
N PHE A 71 -18.74 4.43 -2.22
CA PHE A 71 -18.65 4.28 -3.67
C PHE A 71 -19.09 2.87 -4.13
N GLU A 72 -18.71 1.81 -3.40
CA GLU A 72 -19.18 0.45 -3.62
C GLU A 72 -20.72 0.36 -3.64
N GLY A 73 -21.38 0.97 -2.64
CA GLY A 73 -22.82 1.03 -2.55
C GLY A 73 -23.46 1.75 -3.74
N TYR A 74 -22.93 2.91 -4.12
CA TYR A 74 -23.45 3.66 -5.27
C TYR A 74 -23.31 2.90 -6.59
N LEU A 75 -22.18 2.24 -6.83
CA LEU A 75 -21.98 1.43 -8.04
C LEU A 75 -22.97 0.26 -8.09
N SER A 76 -23.19 -0.41 -6.97
CA SER A 76 -24.15 -1.51 -6.88
C SER A 76 -25.58 -1.05 -7.20
N ASP A 77 -25.99 0.10 -6.67
CA ASP A 77 -27.31 0.68 -6.93
C ASP A 77 -27.49 1.15 -8.38
N MET A 78 -26.47 1.75 -8.97
CA MET A 78 -26.51 2.28 -10.33
C MET A 78 -26.55 1.18 -11.40
N GLU A 79 -25.77 0.13 -11.23
CA GLU A 79 -25.60 -0.89 -12.26
C GLU A 79 -26.45 -2.15 -12.00
N GLY A 80 -27.05 -2.28 -10.83
CA GLY A 80 -27.83 -3.47 -10.46
C GLY A 80 -26.98 -4.73 -10.35
N LYS A 81 -25.68 -4.57 -10.06
CA LYS A 81 -24.68 -5.62 -9.83
C LYS A 81 -24.19 -5.56 -8.39
N THR A 82 -23.69 -6.67 -7.89
CA THR A 82 -23.01 -6.69 -6.59
C THR A 82 -21.54 -6.40 -6.78
N TYR A 83 -21.07 -5.30 -6.17
CA TYR A 83 -19.64 -4.94 -6.12
C TYR A 83 -19.04 -5.38 -4.79
N SER A 84 -17.74 -5.65 -4.78
CA SER A 84 -16.95 -5.80 -3.57
C SER A 84 -15.61 -5.10 -3.73
N LEU A 85 -15.06 -4.58 -2.63
CA LEU A 85 -13.76 -3.92 -2.61
C LEU A 85 -12.72 -4.83 -1.95
N GLU A 86 -11.56 -4.97 -2.59
CA GLU A 86 -10.39 -5.62 -2.04
C GLU A 86 -9.26 -4.60 -1.90
N PHE A 87 -8.89 -4.26 -0.64
CA PHE A 87 -7.77 -3.36 -0.38
C PHE A 87 -6.46 -4.13 -0.35
N LYS A 88 -5.49 -3.71 -1.17
CA LYS A 88 -4.12 -4.22 -1.18
C LYS A 88 -3.17 -3.20 -0.57
N GLN A 89 -2.57 -3.58 0.57
CA GLN A 89 -1.53 -2.79 1.19
C GLN A 89 -0.24 -2.84 0.37
N MET A 90 0.35 -1.67 0.11
CA MET A 90 1.65 -1.53 -0.55
C MET A 90 2.32 -0.21 -0.19
N ASP A 91 3.61 -0.06 -0.53
CA ASP A 91 4.29 1.22 -0.41
C ASP A 91 3.69 2.24 -1.38
N PHE A 92 3.60 3.50 -0.97
CA PHE A 92 2.96 4.58 -1.74
C PHE A 92 3.53 4.73 -3.16
N ASP A 93 4.86 4.66 -3.30
CA ASP A 93 5.56 4.78 -4.58
C ASP A 93 5.26 3.63 -5.57
N ASN A 94 4.72 2.52 -5.11
CA ASN A 94 4.38 1.37 -5.95
C ASN A 94 2.96 1.44 -6.53
N ILE A 95 2.04 2.20 -5.93
CA ILE A 95 0.62 2.18 -6.30
C ILE A 95 0.42 2.54 -7.78
N VAL A 96 1.03 3.63 -8.25
CA VAL A 96 0.90 4.06 -9.66
C VAL A 96 1.41 2.99 -10.62
N THR A 97 2.55 2.37 -10.30
CA THR A 97 3.12 1.30 -11.14
C THR A 97 2.22 0.06 -11.17
N GLN A 98 1.54 -0.25 -10.08
CA GLN A 98 0.61 -1.38 -10.02
C GLN A 98 -0.67 -1.11 -10.83
N ILE A 99 -1.16 0.15 -10.88
CA ILE A 99 -2.25 0.55 -11.77
C ILE A 99 -1.83 0.41 -13.23
N GLN A 100 -0.67 0.95 -13.60
CA GLN A 100 -0.13 0.87 -14.96
C GLN A 100 0.13 -0.56 -15.44
N GLY A 101 0.38 -1.47 -14.52
CA GLY A 101 0.58 -2.89 -14.78
C GLY A 101 -0.68 -3.76 -14.68
N ASP A 102 -1.87 -3.16 -14.58
CA ASP A 102 -3.16 -3.87 -14.43
C ASP A 102 -3.18 -4.87 -13.24
N GLN A 103 -2.41 -4.57 -12.18
CA GLN A 103 -2.37 -5.42 -10.98
C GLN A 103 -3.38 -4.98 -9.92
N ILE A 104 -3.87 -3.75 -10.02
CA ILE A 104 -4.93 -3.15 -9.22
C ILE A 104 -5.77 -2.23 -10.14
N ASP A 105 -7.04 -2.07 -9.80
CA ASP A 105 -7.98 -1.28 -10.59
C ASP A 105 -7.93 0.21 -10.21
N LEU A 106 -7.74 0.50 -8.93
CA LEU A 106 -7.72 1.86 -8.37
C LEU A 106 -6.58 2.05 -7.37
N GLY A 107 -6.12 3.31 -7.23
CA GLY A 107 -5.26 3.76 -6.13
C GLY A 107 -6.01 4.80 -5.30
N ILE A 108 -6.18 4.55 -4.00
CA ILE A 108 -6.75 5.51 -3.04
C ILE A 108 -5.81 5.58 -1.85
N SER A 109 -5.05 6.68 -1.71
CA SER A 109 -4.02 6.83 -0.68
C SER A 109 -3.58 8.30 -0.56
N GLY A 110 -4.51 9.21 -0.30
CA GLY A 110 -4.19 10.62 -0.10
C GLY A 110 -3.40 11.27 -1.25
N PHE A 111 -3.60 10.83 -2.49
CA PHE A 111 -2.88 11.35 -3.64
C PHE A 111 -3.18 12.82 -3.91
N THR A 112 -2.12 13.59 -4.15
CA THR A 112 -2.22 14.90 -4.79
C THR A 112 -1.99 14.73 -6.30
N TYR A 113 -2.77 15.42 -7.12
CA TYR A 113 -2.59 15.43 -8.58
C TYR A 113 -1.14 15.80 -8.96
N SER A 114 -0.59 15.08 -9.93
CA SER A 114 0.71 15.37 -10.54
C SER A 114 0.71 14.89 -12.00
N GLU A 115 1.15 15.76 -12.91
CA GLU A 115 1.28 15.43 -14.35
C GLU A 115 2.32 14.33 -14.61
N ASP A 116 3.28 14.16 -13.70
CA ASP A 116 4.32 13.12 -13.82
C ASP A 116 3.77 11.71 -13.61
N ARG A 117 2.56 11.58 -13.06
CA ARG A 117 1.91 10.29 -12.85
C ARG A 117 0.96 10.00 -14.01
N VAL A 118 1.38 9.14 -14.92
CA VAL A 118 0.64 8.76 -16.13
C VAL A 118 -0.46 7.75 -15.76
N VAL A 119 -1.56 8.26 -15.22
CA VAL A 119 -2.78 7.52 -14.84
C VAL A 119 -3.99 8.43 -15.07
N GLU A 120 -5.18 7.83 -15.15
CA GLU A 120 -6.43 8.59 -15.13
C GLU A 120 -6.74 9.05 -13.69
N TRP A 121 -7.24 10.26 -13.56
CA TRP A 121 -7.56 10.89 -12.28
C TRP A 121 -9.06 11.10 -12.13
N SER A 122 -9.57 10.84 -10.94
CA SER A 122 -10.91 11.29 -10.57
C SER A 122 -10.95 12.80 -10.34
N ASP A 123 -12.17 13.35 -10.20
CA ASP A 123 -12.33 14.68 -9.60
C ASP A 123 -11.75 14.70 -8.17
N PRO A 124 -11.21 15.85 -7.73
CA PRO A 124 -10.72 15.98 -6.36
C PRO A 124 -11.84 15.82 -5.34
N TYR A 125 -11.68 14.94 -4.36
CA TYR A 125 -12.65 14.74 -3.30
C TYR A 125 -12.30 15.51 -2.01
N LEU A 126 -11.07 16.06 -1.92
CA LEU A 126 -10.60 16.82 -0.76
C LEU A 126 -9.58 17.88 -1.17
N GLY A 127 -9.74 19.10 -0.64
CA GLY A 127 -8.74 20.16 -0.77
C GLY A 127 -7.68 20.03 0.32
N THR A 128 -6.40 20.01 -0.07
CA THR A 128 -5.26 19.91 0.86
C THR A 128 -4.19 20.94 0.53
N GLN A 129 -3.24 21.13 1.45
CA GLN A 129 -2.06 21.95 1.25
C GLN A 129 -0.80 21.17 1.60
N GLN A 130 0.26 21.36 0.81
CA GLN A 130 1.57 20.86 1.17
C GLN A 130 2.17 21.74 2.26
N VAL A 131 2.59 21.15 3.37
CA VAL A 131 3.16 21.85 4.52
C VAL A 131 4.46 21.20 4.96
N ALA A 132 5.39 21.99 5.49
CA ALA A 132 6.56 21.50 6.21
C ALA A 132 6.22 21.39 7.71
N VAL A 133 6.40 20.19 8.27
CA VAL A 133 6.25 19.95 9.71
C VAL A 133 7.60 20.12 10.40
N VAL A 134 7.64 20.91 11.45
CA VAL A 134 8.85 21.21 12.23
C VAL A 134 8.63 20.88 13.71
N PRO A 135 9.69 20.60 14.48
CA PRO A 135 9.58 20.37 15.92
C PRO A 135 8.96 21.57 16.64
N ASN A 136 8.25 21.30 17.74
CA ASN A 136 7.72 22.35 18.58
C ASN A 136 8.86 23.25 19.12
N GLY A 137 8.68 24.57 19.02
CA GLY A 137 9.71 25.56 19.38
C GLY A 137 10.80 25.76 18.31
N SER A 138 10.65 25.21 17.11
CA SER A 138 11.53 25.51 16.00
C SER A 138 11.51 26.98 15.64
N SER A 139 12.67 27.51 15.22
CA SER A 139 12.80 28.88 14.68
C SER A 139 12.36 28.98 13.21
N ILE A 140 12.06 27.87 12.57
CA ILE A 140 11.60 27.82 11.16
C ILE A 140 10.11 28.21 11.15
N THR A 141 9.80 29.33 10.48
CA THR A 141 8.45 29.88 10.37
C THR A 141 8.02 30.17 8.93
N SER A 142 8.94 30.00 7.97
CA SER A 142 8.68 30.19 6.54
C SER A 142 9.48 29.20 5.69
N ASN A 143 9.06 29.00 4.44
CA ASN A 143 9.73 28.09 3.50
C ASN A 143 11.16 28.52 3.17
N ASP A 144 11.45 29.83 3.13
CA ASP A 144 12.80 30.35 2.85
C ASP A 144 13.84 29.85 3.87
N GLN A 145 13.41 29.54 5.08
CA GLN A 145 14.28 29.03 6.14
C GLN A 145 14.57 27.52 6.02
N LEU A 146 13.98 26.84 5.04
CA LEU A 146 14.25 25.44 4.73
C LEU A 146 15.54 25.29 3.88
N VAL A 147 16.04 26.35 3.28
CA VAL A 147 17.28 26.35 2.48
C VAL A 147 18.44 25.74 3.28
N GLY A 148 19.12 24.77 2.69
CA GLY A 148 20.24 24.05 3.30
C GLY A 148 19.90 23.18 4.50
N LYS A 149 18.61 22.90 4.75
CA LYS A 149 18.16 22.03 5.83
C LYS A 149 18.06 20.57 5.39
N LYS A 150 18.06 19.68 6.37
CA LYS A 150 17.73 18.28 6.16
C LYS A 150 16.22 18.13 6.19
N LEU A 151 15.65 17.65 5.09
CA LEU A 151 14.22 17.44 4.91
C LEU A 151 13.94 15.95 4.75
N ALA A 152 12.86 15.46 5.34
CA ALA A 152 12.38 14.10 5.12
C ALA A 152 11.01 14.15 4.44
N ALA A 153 10.80 13.27 3.46
CA ALA A 153 9.55 13.19 2.71
C ALA A 153 9.24 11.75 2.31
N GLN A 154 7.97 11.46 2.05
CA GLN A 154 7.57 10.13 1.59
C GLN A 154 8.00 9.95 0.12
N THR A 155 8.62 8.81 -0.16
CA THR A 155 9.10 8.45 -1.50
C THR A 155 7.93 8.46 -2.51
N GLY A 156 8.11 9.16 -3.63
CA GLY A 156 7.12 9.26 -4.70
C GLY A 156 5.96 10.23 -4.43
N ALA A 157 5.90 10.88 -3.26
CA ALA A 157 4.89 11.87 -2.95
C ALA A 157 5.24 13.27 -3.51
N THR A 158 4.24 14.12 -3.72
CA THR A 158 4.45 15.52 -4.13
C THR A 158 5.24 16.33 -3.10
N GLY A 159 5.18 15.93 -1.81
CA GLY A 159 6.01 16.49 -0.76
C GLY A 159 7.50 16.23 -0.96
N GLU A 160 7.87 15.08 -1.53
CA GLU A 160 9.26 14.79 -1.88
C GLU A 160 9.75 15.68 -3.03
N GLN A 161 8.89 15.90 -4.04
CA GLN A 161 9.19 16.80 -5.15
C GLN A 161 9.42 18.23 -4.62
N ALA A 162 8.49 18.73 -3.81
CA ALA A 162 8.63 20.04 -3.19
C ALA A 162 9.88 20.17 -2.30
N ALA A 163 10.24 19.12 -1.57
CA ALA A 163 11.46 19.12 -0.76
C ALA A 163 12.75 19.18 -1.63
N LYS A 164 12.75 18.51 -2.78
CA LYS A 164 13.88 18.52 -3.73
C LYS A 164 14.06 19.86 -4.45
N GLU A 165 13.03 20.68 -4.54
CA GLU A 165 13.09 22.03 -5.09
C GLU A 165 13.69 23.05 -4.12
N VAL A 166 13.79 22.71 -2.82
CA VAL A 166 14.41 23.60 -1.83
C VAL A 166 15.91 23.66 -2.06
N GLU A 167 16.41 24.87 -2.24
CA GLU A 167 17.83 25.13 -2.53
C GLU A 167 18.75 24.53 -1.44
N ASN A 168 19.76 23.76 -1.86
CA ASN A 168 20.76 23.11 -1.01
C ASN A 168 20.17 22.23 0.13
N ALA A 169 18.92 21.78 0.04
CA ALA A 169 18.36 20.85 1.02
C ALA A 169 18.96 19.45 0.89
N ASP A 170 19.19 18.80 2.03
CA ASP A 170 19.53 17.38 2.12
C ASP A 170 18.23 16.58 2.28
N VAL A 171 17.72 16.02 1.18
CA VAL A 171 16.42 15.33 1.18
C VAL A 171 16.58 13.85 1.45
N VAL A 172 15.93 13.36 2.51
CA VAL A 172 15.84 11.94 2.88
C VAL A 172 14.47 11.41 2.50
N SER A 173 14.44 10.53 1.51
CA SER A 173 13.23 9.84 1.09
C SER A 173 12.96 8.61 1.95
N MET A 174 11.77 8.49 2.50
CA MET A 174 11.32 7.38 3.34
C MET A 174 10.02 6.81 2.79
N LYS A 175 9.83 5.49 2.87
CA LYS A 175 8.62 4.85 2.36
C LYS A 175 7.41 5.06 3.24
N ASN A 176 7.64 5.05 4.56
CA ASN A 176 6.57 5.11 5.55
C ASN A 176 6.50 6.50 6.21
N VAL A 177 5.31 7.10 6.26
CA VAL A 177 5.08 8.42 6.87
C VAL A 177 5.36 8.42 8.37
N GLN A 178 5.09 7.31 9.06
CA GLN A 178 5.38 7.21 10.50
C GLN A 178 6.87 7.33 10.79
N ASP A 179 7.73 6.76 9.93
CA ASP A 179 9.19 6.85 10.07
C ASP A 179 9.69 8.27 9.87
N ILE A 180 9.01 9.06 9.02
CA ILE A 180 9.32 10.50 8.83
C ILE A 180 9.08 11.25 10.14
N PHE A 181 7.93 11.06 10.78
CA PHE A 181 7.63 11.68 12.08
C PHE A 181 8.58 11.22 13.18
N LEU A 182 8.93 9.93 13.23
CA LEU A 182 9.91 9.42 14.19
C LEU A 182 11.29 10.03 13.97
N SER A 183 11.72 10.21 12.72
CA SER A 183 12.99 10.84 12.40
C SER A 183 13.05 12.30 12.88
N LEU A 184 11.93 13.02 12.77
CA LEU A 184 11.82 14.40 13.23
C LEU A 184 12.00 14.54 14.75
N ILE A 185 11.47 13.58 15.53
CA ILE A 185 11.62 13.54 16.99
C ILE A 185 13.07 13.26 17.39
N HIS A 186 13.75 12.34 16.71
CA HIS A 186 15.13 11.96 17.01
C HIS A 186 16.17 13.02 16.61
N ILE A 187 15.90 13.83 15.59
CA ILE A 187 16.79 14.94 15.17
C ILE A 187 16.77 16.08 16.20
N SER A 188 15.71 16.22 16.99
CA SER A 188 15.54 17.28 17.99
C SER A 188 16.20 16.96 19.35
N GLU A 189 16.66 15.74 19.61
CA GLU A 189 17.43 15.44 20.81
C GLU A 189 18.90 15.85 20.61
N PRO A 190 19.41 16.82 21.41
CA PRO A 190 20.83 17.12 21.39
C PRO A 190 21.58 15.89 21.86
N THR A 191 22.40 15.31 21.01
CA THR A 191 23.34 14.26 21.38
C THR A 191 24.17 14.75 22.57
N ARG A 192 23.81 14.34 23.79
CA ARG A 192 24.69 14.47 24.97
C ARG A 192 25.92 13.61 24.67
N ARG A 193 26.94 14.26 24.12
CA ARG A 193 28.30 13.71 24.21
C ARG A 193 28.66 13.74 25.67
N THR A 194 28.64 12.62 26.35
CA THR A 194 29.35 12.43 27.62
C THR A 194 30.82 12.62 27.31
N PRO A 195 31.53 13.60 27.94
CA PRO A 195 32.99 13.62 27.84
C PRO A 195 33.53 12.41 28.55
N ILE A 196 34.46 11.72 27.91
CA ILE A 196 35.31 10.68 28.51
C ILE A 196 36.34 11.35 29.39
#